data_5b5984275143756bb70f0e4b885fa233
#
_entry.id   5b5984275143756bb70f0e4b885fa233
#
_cell.length_a   1.000
_cell.length_b   1.000
_cell.length_c   1.000
_cell.angle_alpha   90.00
_cell.angle_beta   90.00
_cell.angle_gamma   90.00
#
_symmetry.space_group_name_H-M   'P 1'
#
loop_
_entity.id
_entity.type
_entity.pdbx_description
1 polymer ?
#
loop_
_entity_poly.entity_id
_entity_poly.type
_entity_poly.pdbx_seq_one_letter_code
_entity_poly.pdbx_strand_id
1 'polypeptide(L)'
;PGRGPLHLSRDESRRMNLDDDIVDRCVRLGPCHERHPGRSGTIKMGPKIILGYFGEFHPTTLEKLDVSGALCGFEVYLDAMAEPKKKATRTKPALDLSPFQAVKRDFAFVVDKTVEAGAIIKAATGVDRKLITGVNVFDIFEGASVGEGKKSVAIEVQIQPAERTLTDEDFEALTQKIVDSVAKFTGGVLRS
;
A
#
# COMPACT_ATOMS: atom_id res chain seq x y z
N PRO A 1 0.81 40.73 -18.44
CA PRO A 1 0.19 39.60 -19.06
C PRO A 1 0.19 38.45 -18.08
N GLY A 2 -1.00 38.24 -17.45
CA GLY A 2 -1.19 37.37 -16.34
C GLY A 2 -1.20 35.92 -16.80
N ARG A 3 -0.46 35.07 -16.07
CA ARG A 3 -0.67 33.61 -16.09
C ARG A 3 -1.82 33.31 -15.14
N GLY A 4 -2.95 32.89 -15.70
CA GLY A 4 -4.09 32.43 -14.93
C GLY A 4 -3.74 31.18 -14.13
N PRO A 5 -4.52 30.84 -13.09
CA PRO A 5 -4.29 29.67 -12.28
C PRO A 5 -4.44 28.41 -13.13
N LEU A 6 -3.47 27.49 -12.99
CA LEU A 6 -3.52 26.17 -13.58
C LEU A 6 -4.77 25.46 -13.04
N HIS A 7 -5.78 25.35 -13.87
CA HIS A 7 -6.98 24.56 -13.61
C HIS A 7 -6.59 23.09 -13.82
N LEU A 8 -6.19 22.42 -12.73
CA LEU A 8 -6.08 20.97 -12.70
C LEU A 8 -7.48 20.41 -12.87
N SER A 9 -7.77 19.87 -14.05
CA SER A 9 -9.04 19.21 -14.31
C SER A 9 -9.16 17.99 -13.40
N ARG A 10 -10.30 17.85 -12.76
CA ARG A 10 -10.66 16.77 -11.83
C ARG A 10 -10.61 15.36 -12.44
N ASP A 11 -10.23 15.24 -13.72
CA ASP A 11 -10.29 14.00 -14.51
C ASP A 11 -8.91 13.33 -14.69
N GLU A 12 -7.84 13.91 -14.13
CA GLU A 12 -6.51 13.31 -14.14
C GLU A 12 -6.15 12.57 -12.84
N SER A 13 -7.08 12.42 -11.92
CA SER A 13 -6.98 11.45 -10.84
C SER A 13 -7.21 10.02 -11.37
N ARG A 14 -6.56 9.66 -12.48
CA ARG A 14 -6.25 8.26 -12.69
C ARG A 14 -5.29 7.88 -11.60
N ARG A 15 -5.88 7.29 -10.58
CA ARG A 15 -5.23 6.38 -9.67
C ARG A 15 -4.14 5.64 -10.47
N MET A 16 -2.91 6.16 -10.44
CA MET A 16 -1.82 5.25 -10.38
C MET A 16 -2.25 4.32 -9.27
N ASN A 17 -2.32 3.04 -9.51
CA ASN A 17 -2.37 2.07 -8.44
C ASN A 17 -1.07 2.28 -7.66
N LEU A 18 -1.10 3.28 -6.81
CA LEU A 18 -0.08 3.56 -5.84
C LEU A 18 -0.02 2.44 -4.80
N ASP A 19 -1.05 1.60 -4.78
CA ASP A 19 -1.29 0.64 -3.72
C ASP A 19 -0.36 -0.57 -3.75
N ASP A 20 0.22 -0.93 -4.91
CA ASP A 20 1.03 -2.14 -5.02
C ASP A 20 2.56 -1.92 -4.92
N ASP A 21 3.06 -0.69 -5.14
CA ASP A 21 4.50 -0.45 -5.21
C ASP A 21 5.02 0.59 -4.18
N ILE A 22 4.16 1.24 -3.43
CA ILE A 22 4.55 2.40 -2.59
C ILE A 22 4.85 2.03 -1.15
N VAL A 23 4.36 0.91 -0.65
CA VAL A 23 4.60 0.51 0.75
C VAL A 23 5.83 -0.40 0.86
N ASP A 24 6.89 -0.08 0.16
CA ASP A 24 8.12 -0.81 0.37
C ASP A 24 9.12 0.02 1.17
N ARG A 25 9.17 -0.32 2.46
CA ARG A 25 10.29 -0.11 3.35
C ARG A 25 10.57 1.31 3.86
N CYS A 26 10.43 1.47 5.17
CA CYS A 26 11.36 2.31 5.95
C CYS A 26 12.79 1.83 5.73
N VAL A 27 13.38 2.16 4.60
CA VAL A 27 14.79 1.94 4.35
C VAL A 27 15.55 2.97 5.17
N ARG A 28 16.51 2.54 5.97
CA ARG A 28 17.51 3.43 6.55
C ARG A 28 18.10 4.24 5.40
N LEU A 29 17.73 5.49 5.34
CA LEU A 29 18.16 6.39 4.29
C LEU A 29 19.63 6.71 4.50
N GLY A 30 20.36 6.71 3.40
CA GLY A 30 21.66 7.39 3.33
C GLY A 30 21.58 8.83 3.82
N PRO A 31 22.64 9.62 3.78
CA PRO A 31 22.86 10.80 4.59
C PRO A 31 21.89 11.95 4.29
N CYS A 32 20.64 11.81 4.67
CA CYS A 32 19.72 12.93 4.82
C CYS A 32 19.88 13.46 6.24
N HIS A 33 20.89 14.30 6.46
CA HIS A 33 21.13 14.98 7.73
C HIS A 33 19.96 15.87 8.19
N GLU A 34 18.96 16.00 7.34
CA GLU A 34 17.79 16.88 7.55
C GLU A 34 16.55 16.15 8.08
N ARG A 35 16.49 14.81 7.99
CA ARG A 35 15.34 14.00 8.41
C ARG A 35 15.66 13.08 9.56
N HIS A 36 14.65 12.79 10.37
CA HIS A 36 14.79 11.90 11.53
C HIS A 36 15.07 10.45 11.06
N PRO A 37 16.17 9.80 11.51
CA PRO A 37 16.60 8.51 10.97
C PRO A 37 15.64 7.35 11.22
N GLY A 38 14.76 7.46 12.21
CA GLY A 38 13.79 6.42 12.54
C GLY A 38 12.35 6.76 12.16
N ARG A 39 12.05 7.98 11.66
CA ARG A 39 10.71 8.45 11.35
C ARG A 39 10.65 9.12 9.99
N SER A 40 11.36 8.56 9.02
CA SER A 40 11.35 9.00 7.64
C SER A 40 11.39 7.81 6.69
N GLY A 41 10.97 8.03 5.46
CA GLY A 41 10.88 7.00 4.43
C GLY A 41 11.17 7.53 3.04
N THR A 42 11.25 6.61 2.09
CA THR A 42 11.48 6.89 0.67
C THR A 42 10.27 6.47 -0.13
N ILE A 43 9.81 7.32 -1.03
CA ILE A 43 8.79 7.00 -2.03
C ILE A 43 9.52 6.45 -3.26
N LYS A 44 9.20 5.22 -3.69
CA LYS A 44 9.87 4.56 -4.81
C LYS A 44 8.87 4.05 -5.84
N MET A 45 9.27 4.07 -7.09
CA MET A 45 8.58 3.36 -8.17
C MET A 45 9.46 2.16 -8.58
N GLY A 46 9.03 0.97 -8.14
CA GLY A 46 9.85 -0.22 -8.25
C GLY A 46 11.15 -0.16 -7.42
N PRO A 47 12.09 -1.11 -7.60
CA PRO A 47 13.25 -1.22 -6.72
C PRO A 47 14.32 -0.12 -6.92
N LYS A 48 14.32 0.56 -8.06
CA LYS A 48 15.44 1.43 -8.48
C LYS A 48 15.12 2.91 -8.54
N ILE A 49 13.86 3.31 -8.77
CA ILE A 49 13.50 4.70 -9.01
C ILE A 49 13.00 5.31 -7.71
N ILE A 50 13.73 6.31 -7.21
CA ILE A 50 13.32 7.09 -6.04
C ILE A 50 12.50 8.27 -6.57
N LEU A 51 11.24 8.35 -6.15
CA LEU A 51 10.33 9.45 -6.47
C LEU A 51 10.38 10.58 -5.44
N GLY A 52 10.84 10.29 -4.23
CA GLY A 52 10.90 11.31 -3.19
C GLY A 52 11.15 10.73 -1.80
N TYR A 53 11.03 11.60 -0.83
CA TYR A 53 11.22 11.30 0.58
C TYR A 53 10.11 11.92 1.42
N PHE A 54 9.81 11.32 2.54
CA PHE A 54 8.88 11.87 3.52
C PHE A 54 9.37 11.59 4.93
N GLY A 55 8.84 12.29 5.90
CA GLY A 55 9.10 12.01 7.31
C GLY A 55 9.23 13.25 8.17
N GLU A 56 9.63 13.01 9.41
CA GLU A 56 9.88 14.06 10.39
C GLU A 56 11.26 14.67 10.15
N PHE A 57 11.36 15.99 10.28
CA PHE A 57 12.65 16.69 10.21
C PHE A 57 13.52 16.37 11.42
N HIS A 58 14.82 16.37 11.21
CA HIS A 58 15.77 16.10 12.28
C HIS A 58 15.72 17.23 13.33
N PRO A 59 15.74 16.93 14.63
CA PRO A 59 15.69 17.95 15.68
C PRO A 59 16.75 19.05 15.53
N THR A 60 17.97 18.69 15.16
CA THR A 60 19.05 19.68 14.94
C THR A 60 18.78 20.62 13.76
N THR A 61 18.02 20.17 12.76
CA THR A 61 17.59 21.03 11.63
C THR A 61 16.53 22.01 12.10
N LEU A 62 15.57 21.55 12.89
CA LEU A 62 14.53 22.39 13.47
C LEU A 62 15.12 23.45 14.41
N GLU A 63 16.09 23.06 15.23
CA GLU A 63 16.81 23.98 16.13
C GLU A 63 17.55 25.09 15.35
N LYS A 64 18.25 24.74 14.26
CA LYS A 64 18.92 25.73 13.39
C LYS A 64 17.96 26.68 12.69
N LEU A 65 16.73 26.25 12.47
CA LEU A 65 15.67 27.05 11.83
C LEU A 65 14.78 27.77 12.84
N ASP A 66 15.11 27.67 14.15
CA ASP A 66 14.32 28.22 15.26
C ASP A 66 12.85 27.75 15.24
N VAL A 67 12.64 26.49 14.88
CA VAL A 67 11.32 25.86 14.85
C VAL A 67 11.15 24.96 16.05
N SER A 68 10.16 25.24 16.88
CA SER A 68 9.81 24.42 18.05
C SER A 68 8.73 23.40 17.70
N GLY A 69 8.89 22.15 18.18
CA GLY A 69 7.95 21.06 17.96
C GLY A 69 8.34 20.14 16.81
N ALA A 70 7.57 19.06 16.63
CA ALA A 70 7.78 18.10 15.55
C ALA A 70 7.18 18.63 14.23
N LEU A 71 7.98 18.64 13.18
CA LEU A 71 7.55 19.03 11.84
C LEU A 71 7.77 17.87 10.89
N CYS A 72 6.73 17.50 10.14
CA CYS A 72 6.77 16.49 9.09
C CYS A 72 6.68 17.15 7.72
N GLY A 73 7.35 16.56 6.74
CA GLY A 73 7.30 17.03 5.36
C GLY A 73 7.57 15.93 4.36
N PHE A 74 7.36 16.25 3.09
CA PHE A 74 7.72 15.37 1.98
C PHE A 74 8.29 16.19 0.82
N GLU A 75 9.07 15.51 0.01
CA GLU A 75 9.70 16.03 -1.20
C GLU A 75 9.47 15.02 -2.32
N VAL A 76 9.04 15.49 -3.50
CA VAL A 76 8.80 14.63 -4.67
C VAL A 76 9.60 15.16 -5.85
N TYR A 77 10.35 14.26 -6.50
CA TYR A 77 11.14 14.55 -7.69
C TYR A 77 10.28 14.37 -8.95
N LEU A 78 9.75 15.47 -9.49
CA LEU A 78 8.88 15.42 -10.65
C LEU A 78 9.60 14.86 -11.89
N ASP A 79 10.89 15.15 -12.03
CA ASP A 79 11.72 14.65 -13.14
C ASP A 79 11.97 13.14 -13.08
N ALA A 80 11.81 12.53 -11.91
CA ALA A 80 11.93 11.09 -11.73
C ALA A 80 10.66 10.33 -12.15
N MET A 81 9.55 11.05 -12.33
CA MET A 81 8.30 10.42 -12.80
C MET A 81 8.36 10.21 -14.31
N ALA A 82 8.13 8.94 -14.71
CA ALA A 82 8.05 8.61 -16.12
C ALA A 82 6.86 9.34 -16.78
N GLU A 83 7.09 9.93 -17.94
CA GLU A 83 5.99 10.48 -18.72
C GLU A 83 4.97 9.38 -19.06
N PRO A 84 3.67 9.68 -18.92
CA PRO A 84 2.64 8.72 -19.28
C PRO A 84 2.73 8.41 -20.77
N LYS A 85 2.74 7.11 -21.11
CA LYS A 85 2.77 6.67 -22.51
C LYS A 85 1.59 7.31 -23.27
N LYS A 86 1.89 8.03 -24.35
CA LYS A 86 0.86 8.56 -25.24
C LYS A 86 0.02 7.40 -25.78
N LYS A 87 -1.26 7.39 -25.45
CA LYS A 87 -2.18 6.39 -26.04
C LYS A 87 -2.43 6.74 -27.49
N ALA A 88 -2.48 5.73 -28.36
CA ALA A 88 -2.77 5.91 -29.78
C ALA A 88 -4.17 6.53 -30.03
N THR A 89 -5.06 6.40 -29.07
CA THR A 89 -6.44 6.95 -29.13
C THR A 89 -6.83 7.57 -27.79
N ARG A 90 -7.67 8.63 -27.85
CA ARG A 90 -8.29 9.24 -26.67
C ARG A 90 -9.52 8.49 -26.18
N THR A 91 -9.96 7.49 -26.93
CA THR A 91 -11.13 6.69 -26.58
C THR A 91 -10.85 5.87 -25.33
N LYS A 92 -11.65 6.05 -24.30
CA LYS A 92 -11.63 5.20 -23.11
C LYS A 92 -12.25 3.84 -23.48
N PRO A 93 -11.69 2.71 -23.02
CA PRO A 93 -12.38 1.41 -23.18
C PRO A 93 -13.74 1.46 -22.49
N ALA A 94 -14.69 0.66 -23.00
CA ALA A 94 -15.97 0.48 -22.32
C ALA A 94 -15.72 0.02 -20.87
N LEU A 95 -16.56 0.50 -19.97
CA LEU A 95 -16.52 0.09 -18.56
C LEU A 95 -17.10 -1.33 -18.49
N ASP A 96 -16.27 -2.28 -18.11
CA ASP A 96 -16.66 -3.67 -17.86
C ASP A 96 -17.03 -3.81 -16.38
N LEU A 97 -18.33 -3.82 -16.10
CA LEU A 97 -18.85 -3.99 -14.76
C LEU A 97 -19.32 -5.43 -14.59
N SER A 98 -18.82 -6.10 -13.56
CA SER A 98 -19.37 -7.38 -13.17
C SER A 98 -20.84 -7.22 -12.71
N PRO A 99 -21.77 -8.05 -13.18
CA PRO A 99 -23.16 -8.04 -12.71
C PRO A 99 -23.29 -8.58 -11.27
N PHE A 100 -22.24 -9.15 -10.70
CA PHE A 100 -22.25 -9.74 -9.39
C PHE A 100 -21.73 -8.76 -8.34
N GLN A 101 -22.29 -8.83 -7.12
CA GLN A 101 -21.88 -7.98 -6.02
C GLN A 101 -20.49 -8.35 -5.51
N ALA A 102 -19.64 -7.34 -5.31
CA ALA A 102 -18.36 -7.52 -4.63
C ALA A 102 -18.58 -7.84 -3.14
N VAL A 103 -17.78 -8.75 -2.62
CA VAL A 103 -17.79 -9.13 -1.20
C VAL A 103 -16.46 -8.76 -0.58
N LYS A 104 -16.49 -8.19 0.62
CA LYS A 104 -15.31 -7.87 1.42
C LYS A 104 -15.20 -8.85 2.58
N ARG A 105 -13.98 -9.30 2.84
CA ARG A 105 -13.65 -10.18 3.97
C ARG A 105 -12.41 -9.68 4.67
N ASP A 106 -12.51 -9.63 6.00
CA ASP A 106 -11.43 -9.17 6.86
C ASP A 106 -10.67 -10.37 7.44
N PHE A 107 -9.36 -10.24 7.46
CA PHE A 107 -8.47 -11.21 8.07
C PHE A 107 -7.47 -10.48 8.96
N ALA A 108 -7.17 -11.04 10.12
CA ALA A 108 -6.10 -10.56 10.98
C ALA A 108 -5.03 -11.65 11.11
N PHE A 109 -3.79 -11.33 10.76
CA PHE A 109 -2.68 -12.27 10.83
C PHE A 109 -1.66 -11.82 11.87
N VAL A 110 -1.28 -12.72 12.75
CA VAL A 110 -0.15 -12.51 13.66
C VAL A 110 1.12 -12.97 12.95
N VAL A 111 2.04 -12.03 12.76
CA VAL A 111 3.32 -12.24 12.08
C VAL A 111 4.47 -11.69 12.91
N ASP A 112 5.70 -12.06 12.59
CA ASP A 112 6.88 -11.42 13.18
C ASP A 112 6.96 -9.94 12.79
N LYS A 113 7.51 -9.08 13.67
CA LYS A 113 7.64 -7.63 13.41
C LYS A 113 8.42 -7.31 12.14
N THR A 114 9.33 -8.17 11.74
CA THR A 114 10.17 -8.02 10.53
C THR A 114 9.40 -8.28 9.23
N VAL A 115 8.25 -8.93 9.29
CA VAL A 115 7.44 -9.23 8.09
C VAL A 115 6.84 -7.95 7.54
N GLU A 116 7.08 -7.68 6.28
CA GLU A 116 6.52 -6.54 5.56
C GLU A 116 5.04 -6.77 5.23
N ALA A 117 4.21 -5.73 5.37
CA ALA A 117 2.79 -5.81 5.03
C ALA A 117 2.59 -6.17 3.54
N GLY A 118 3.48 -5.69 2.66
CA GLY A 118 3.48 -6.03 1.24
C GLY A 118 3.63 -7.52 0.95
N ALA A 119 4.34 -8.27 1.81
CA ALA A 119 4.44 -9.73 1.68
C ALA A 119 3.10 -10.42 1.93
N ILE A 120 2.34 -9.94 2.92
CA ILE A 120 0.99 -10.46 3.22
C ILE A 120 0.03 -10.16 2.07
N ILE A 121 0.04 -8.91 1.55
CA ILE A 121 -0.76 -8.50 0.39
C ILE A 121 -0.46 -9.39 -0.81
N LYS A 122 0.82 -9.58 -1.15
CA LYS A 122 1.25 -10.43 -2.27
C LYS A 122 0.81 -11.88 -2.10
N ALA A 123 0.93 -12.42 -0.88
CA ALA A 123 0.51 -13.78 -0.57
C ALA A 123 -1.01 -13.96 -0.74
N ALA A 124 -1.81 -13.02 -0.25
CA ALA A 124 -3.26 -13.06 -0.37
C ALA A 124 -3.72 -12.86 -1.82
N THR A 125 -3.23 -11.84 -2.52
CA THR A 125 -3.58 -11.54 -3.92
C THR A 125 -3.17 -12.68 -4.86
N GLY A 126 -2.06 -13.37 -4.55
CA GLY A 126 -1.53 -14.46 -5.36
C GLY A 126 -2.40 -15.72 -5.39
N VAL A 127 -3.37 -15.87 -4.49
CA VAL A 127 -4.24 -17.04 -4.39
C VAL A 127 -5.18 -17.17 -5.60
N ASP A 128 -5.83 -16.08 -5.94
CA ASP A 128 -6.70 -16.03 -7.12
C ASP A 128 -6.82 -14.59 -7.64
N ARG A 129 -6.03 -14.27 -8.66
CA ARG A 129 -5.97 -12.94 -9.27
C ARG A 129 -7.23 -12.56 -10.07
N LYS A 130 -8.10 -13.52 -10.35
CA LYS A 130 -9.36 -13.24 -11.07
C LYS A 130 -10.47 -12.86 -10.08
N LEU A 131 -10.50 -13.54 -8.94
CA LEU A 131 -11.51 -13.30 -7.92
C LEU A 131 -11.11 -12.18 -6.96
N ILE A 132 -9.83 -12.09 -6.58
CA ILE A 132 -9.33 -11.09 -5.62
C ILE A 132 -8.92 -9.84 -6.39
N THR A 133 -9.74 -8.80 -6.29
CA THR A 133 -9.54 -7.52 -6.99
C THR A 133 -8.80 -6.48 -6.18
N GLY A 134 -8.72 -6.66 -4.86
CA GLY A 134 -8.00 -5.76 -3.98
C GLY A 134 -7.71 -6.39 -2.61
N VAL A 135 -6.58 -6.02 -2.03
CA VAL A 135 -6.21 -6.38 -0.65
C VAL A 135 -5.64 -5.12 0.00
N ASN A 136 -6.29 -4.64 1.05
CA ASN A 136 -5.90 -3.42 1.76
C ASN A 136 -5.54 -3.75 3.21
N VAL A 137 -4.43 -3.20 3.70
CA VAL A 137 -4.12 -3.21 5.13
C VAL A 137 -4.84 -2.03 5.77
N PHE A 138 -5.66 -2.28 6.77
CA PHE A 138 -6.41 -1.22 7.44
C PHE A 138 -6.03 -1.06 8.92
N ASP A 139 -5.37 -2.06 9.53
CA ASP A 139 -4.91 -1.94 10.91
C ASP A 139 -3.63 -2.74 11.16
N ILE A 140 -2.76 -2.20 12.03
CA ILE A 140 -1.56 -2.87 12.53
C ILE A 140 -1.51 -2.67 14.03
N PHE A 141 -1.54 -3.77 14.77
CA PHE A 141 -1.52 -3.73 16.22
C PHE A 141 -0.27 -4.43 16.77
N GLU A 142 0.41 -3.74 17.68
CA GLU A 142 1.52 -4.27 18.47
C GLU A 142 1.18 -4.16 19.95
N GLY A 143 1.21 -5.25 20.67
CA GLY A 143 0.90 -5.26 22.09
C GLY A 143 1.09 -6.62 22.73
N ALA A 144 0.96 -6.68 24.04
CA ALA A 144 1.18 -7.91 24.82
C ALA A 144 0.29 -9.07 24.37
N SER A 145 -0.90 -8.79 23.83
CA SER A 145 -1.87 -9.81 23.39
C SER A 145 -1.45 -10.57 22.13
N VAL A 146 -0.51 -10.04 21.33
CA VAL A 146 0.01 -10.71 20.12
C VAL A 146 1.36 -11.39 20.34
N GLY A 147 1.96 -11.20 21.51
CA GLY A 147 3.26 -11.76 21.90
C GLY A 147 4.43 -10.83 21.59
N GLU A 148 5.53 -11.04 22.31
CA GLU A 148 6.75 -10.27 22.13
C GLU A 148 7.39 -10.57 20.77
N GLY A 149 7.87 -9.52 20.08
CA GLY A 149 8.48 -9.64 18.75
C GLY A 149 7.48 -9.86 17.60
N LYS A 150 6.16 -9.84 17.88
CA LYS A 150 5.11 -10.05 16.88
C LYS A 150 4.22 -8.82 16.72
N LYS A 151 3.51 -8.77 15.59
CA LYS A 151 2.46 -7.80 15.30
C LYS A 151 1.26 -8.49 14.66
N SER A 152 0.08 -7.93 14.87
CA SER A 152 -1.14 -8.32 14.15
C SER A 152 -1.33 -7.34 12.99
N VAL A 153 -1.51 -7.87 11.79
CA VAL A 153 -1.80 -7.08 10.58
C VAL A 153 -3.19 -7.46 10.10
N ALA A 154 -4.10 -6.49 10.07
CA ALA A 154 -5.46 -6.68 9.59
C ALA A 154 -5.56 -6.25 8.13
N ILE A 155 -6.09 -7.13 7.30
CA ILE A 155 -6.30 -6.90 5.86
C ILE A 155 -7.76 -7.09 5.49
N GLU A 156 -8.25 -6.22 4.60
CA GLU A 156 -9.54 -6.37 3.90
C GLU A 156 -9.25 -6.96 2.52
N VAL A 157 -9.87 -8.09 2.19
CA VAL A 157 -9.78 -8.71 0.88
C VAL A 157 -11.09 -8.47 0.13
N GLN A 158 -10.99 -7.82 -1.03
CA GLN A 158 -12.12 -7.58 -1.92
C GLN A 158 -12.20 -8.69 -2.96
N ILE A 159 -13.33 -9.39 -2.98
CA ILE A 159 -13.62 -10.52 -3.86
C ILE A 159 -14.70 -10.10 -4.84
N GLN A 160 -14.40 -10.19 -6.14
CA GLN A 160 -15.34 -9.86 -7.21
C GLN A 160 -15.62 -11.08 -8.06
N PRO A 161 -16.78 -11.73 -7.90
CA PRO A 161 -17.19 -12.80 -8.78
C PRO A 161 -17.36 -12.31 -10.24
N ALA A 162 -16.91 -13.11 -11.21
CA ALA A 162 -17.01 -12.76 -12.62
C ALA A 162 -18.09 -13.57 -13.38
N GLU A 163 -18.28 -14.85 -13.01
CA GLU A 163 -19.12 -15.79 -13.77
C GLU A 163 -20.38 -16.22 -13.03
N ARG A 164 -20.32 -16.32 -11.71
CA ARG A 164 -21.47 -16.73 -10.86
C ARG A 164 -21.35 -16.15 -9.47
N THR A 165 -22.46 -16.10 -8.75
CA THR A 165 -22.43 -15.82 -7.30
C THR A 165 -21.68 -16.94 -6.59
N LEU A 166 -20.80 -16.59 -5.67
CA LEU A 166 -20.06 -17.54 -4.84
C LEU A 166 -20.97 -18.12 -3.75
N THR A 167 -20.83 -19.40 -3.50
CA THR A 167 -21.49 -20.09 -2.39
C THR A 167 -20.67 -19.97 -1.11
N ASP A 168 -21.25 -20.30 0.04
CA ASP A 168 -20.53 -20.30 1.32
C ASP A 168 -19.33 -21.27 1.28
N GLU A 169 -19.48 -22.40 0.62
CA GLU A 169 -18.39 -23.37 0.43
C GLU A 169 -17.24 -22.79 -0.41
N ASP A 170 -17.54 -22.00 -1.46
CA ASP A 170 -16.55 -21.32 -2.28
C ASP A 170 -15.77 -20.30 -1.41
N PHE A 171 -16.50 -19.57 -0.54
CA PHE A 171 -15.87 -18.60 0.36
C PHE A 171 -14.99 -19.28 1.41
N GLU A 172 -15.42 -20.39 2.00
CA GLU A 172 -14.62 -21.14 2.94
C GLU A 172 -13.34 -21.68 2.30
N ALA A 173 -13.48 -22.27 1.10
CA ALA A 173 -12.34 -22.77 0.34
C ALA A 173 -11.36 -21.65 -0.03
N LEU A 174 -11.85 -20.47 -0.42
CA LEU A 174 -11.00 -19.31 -0.73
C LEU A 174 -10.32 -18.78 0.54
N THR A 175 -11.06 -18.68 1.64
CA THR A 175 -10.54 -18.27 2.95
C THR A 175 -9.38 -19.18 3.37
N GLN A 176 -9.57 -20.50 3.30
CA GLN A 176 -8.52 -21.45 3.67
C GLN A 176 -7.27 -21.29 2.79
N LYS A 177 -7.46 -21.13 1.48
CA LYS A 177 -6.33 -20.87 0.57
C LYS A 177 -5.56 -19.59 0.89
N ILE A 178 -6.26 -18.51 1.27
CA ILE A 178 -5.63 -17.25 1.69
C ILE A 178 -4.82 -17.48 2.97
N VAL A 179 -5.40 -18.15 3.97
CA VAL A 179 -4.72 -18.45 5.24
C VAL A 179 -3.48 -19.28 4.99
N ASP A 180 -3.60 -20.36 4.22
CA ASP A 180 -2.49 -21.25 3.89
C ASP A 180 -1.37 -20.54 3.12
N SER A 181 -1.76 -19.68 2.17
CA SER A 181 -0.81 -18.89 1.40
C SER A 181 -0.04 -17.91 2.28
N VAL A 182 -0.74 -17.14 3.12
CA VAL A 182 -0.10 -16.22 4.06
C VAL A 182 0.79 -16.95 5.05
N ALA A 183 0.34 -18.07 5.62
CA ALA A 183 1.15 -18.90 6.52
C ALA A 183 2.44 -19.40 5.83
N LYS A 184 2.32 -19.86 4.59
CA LYS A 184 3.45 -20.39 3.81
C LYS A 184 4.50 -19.31 3.50
N PHE A 185 4.08 -18.09 3.12
CA PHE A 185 5.00 -17.07 2.66
C PHE A 185 5.52 -16.15 3.77
N THR A 186 4.78 -16.01 4.87
CA THR A 186 5.12 -15.07 5.95
C THR A 186 5.24 -15.70 7.33
N GLY A 187 4.90 -16.98 7.46
CA GLY A 187 4.79 -17.65 8.78
C GLY A 187 3.61 -17.11 9.61
N GLY A 188 2.73 -16.34 9.00
CA GLY A 188 1.60 -15.70 9.68
C GLY A 188 0.53 -16.71 10.11
N VAL A 189 -0.04 -16.49 11.29
CA VAL A 189 -1.14 -17.28 11.83
C VAL A 189 -2.39 -16.41 11.89
N LEU A 190 -3.52 -16.96 11.42
CA LEU A 190 -4.80 -16.25 11.53
C LEU A 190 -5.13 -16.02 12.99
N ARG A 191 -5.47 -14.78 13.35
CA ARG A 191 -5.94 -14.42 14.68
C ARG A 191 -7.43 -14.75 14.77
N SER A 192 -7.77 -15.64 15.68
CA SER A 192 -9.16 -15.94 16.07
C SER A 192 -9.71 -14.87 17.01
#